data_48b87fdfbd77590bff5dafc9998f268f
#
_entry.id   48b87fdfbd77590bff5dafc9998f268f
#
_cell.length_a   1.000
_cell.length_b   1.000
_cell.length_c   1.000
_cell.angle_alpha   90.00
_cell.angle_beta   90.00
_cell.angle_gamma   90.00
#
_symmetry.space_group_name_H-M   'P 1'
#
loop_
_entity.id
_entity.type
_entity.pdbx_description
1 polymer ?
#
loop_
_entity_poly.entity_id
_entity_poly.type
_entity_poly.pdbx_seq_one_letter_code
_entity_poly.pdbx_strand_id
1 'polypeptide(L)'
;RAATLLMALHDGAVLLQRRPQRGIWGGLWSLPLVGDMDTALDAHPVATDVAHAAAQAYGTVSSIESAGVLMHTFTHFRLQMHLLRADIRQPAALGDDWRWVPLARFDTVGMPAPVKLALEMLAQPSLV
;
A
#
# COMPACT_ATOMS: atom_id res chain seq x y z
N ARG A 1 10.88 3.22 -12.69
CA ARG A 1 10.94 3.34 -11.22
C ARG A 1 10.22 2.21 -10.55
N ALA A 2 10.61 1.89 -9.35
CA ALA A 2 9.99 0.86 -8.54
C ALA A 2 9.62 1.40 -7.17
N ALA A 3 8.53 0.88 -6.61
CA ALA A 3 8.11 1.21 -5.26
C ALA A 3 7.55 -0.04 -4.61
N THR A 4 7.66 -0.12 -3.29
CA THR A 4 7.02 -1.18 -2.50
C THR A 4 5.90 -0.54 -1.69
N LEU A 5 4.68 -1.04 -1.87
CA LEU A 5 3.50 -0.56 -1.18
C LEU A 5 2.98 -1.64 -0.24
N LEU A 6 2.54 -1.21 0.94
CA LEU A 6 2.06 -2.12 1.97
C LEU A 6 0.55 -2.07 2.07
N MET A 7 -0.09 -3.24 1.96
CA MET A 7 -1.52 -3.40 2.24
C MET A 7 -1.67 -3.96 3.65
N ALA A 8 -1.72 -3.06 4.63
CA ALA A 8 -1.94 -3.43 6.02
C ALA A 8 -3.43 -3.63 6.25
N LEU A 9 -3.80 -4.82 6.72
CA LEU A 9 -5.20 -5.22 6.88
C LEU A 9 -5.52 -5.51 8.33
N HIS A 10 -6.70 -5.06 8.76
CA HIS A 10 -7.24 -5.36 10.09
C HIS A 10 -8.77 -5.36 10.01
N ASP A 11 -9.39 -6.45 10.43
CA ASP A 11 -10.87 -6.58 10.50
C ASP A 11 -11.58 -6.11 9.23
N GLY A 12 -11.08 -6.50 8.06
CA GLY A 12 -11.70 -6.15 6.78
C GLY A 12 -11.44 -4.72 6.34
N ALA A 13 -10.56 -3.99 7.03
CA ALA A 13 -10.17 -2.64 6.65
C ALA A 13 -8.72 -2.60 6.21
N VAL A 14 -8.39 -1.66 5.34
CA VAL A 14 -7.04 -1.42 4.85
C VAL A 14 -6.57 -0.05 5.34
N LEU A 15 -5.29 0.04 5.70
CA LEU A 15 -4.68 1.29 6.13
C LEU A 15 -4.29 2.13 4.93
N LEU A 16 -4.79 3.37 4.89
CA LEU A 16 -4.41 4.35 3.88
C LEU A 16 -3.71 5.53 4.53
N GLN A 17 -2.75 6.09 3.79
CA GLN A 17 -2.01 7.29 4.17
C GLN A 17 -2.30 8.38 3.17
N ARG A 18 -2.59 9.59 3.64
CA ARG A 18 -2.72 10.75 2.76
C ARG A 18 -1.34 11.21 2.33
N ARG A 19 -1.12 11.25 1.01
CA ARG A 19 0.16 11.66 0.46
C ARG A 19 0.39 13.16 0.67
N PRO A 20 1.66 13.59 0.84
CA PRO A 20 1.97 15.02 0.90
C PRO A 20 1.42 15.75 -0.33
N GLN A 21 1.10 17.03 -0.17
CA GLN A 21 0.55 17.84 -1.26
C GLN A 21 1.48 17.94 -2.46
N ARG A 22 2.79 17.87 -2.24
CA ARG A 22 3.80 17.88 -3.31
C ARG A 22 4.27 16.46 -3.61
N GLY A 23 4.57 16.21 -4.89
CA GLY A 23 5.07 14.93 -5.33
C GLY A 23 4.01 14.05 -5.95
N ILE A 24 4.35 12.78 -6.14
CA ILE A 24 3.46 11.80 -6.77
C ILE A 24 2.21 11.62 -5.92
N TRP A 25 1.03 11.73 -6.56
CA TRP A 25 -0.28 11.52 -5.94
C TRP A 25 -0.55 12.48 -4.77
N GLY A 26 -0.05 13.73 -4.87
CA GLY A 26 -0.19 14.72 -3.80
C GLY A 26 -1.62 14.91 -3.32
N GLY A 27 -1.82 14.88 -2.01
CA GLY A 27 -3.11 15.06 -1.38
C GLY A 27 -4.08 13.88 -1.47
N LEU A 28 -3.74 12.84 -2.24
CA LEU A 28 -4.59 11.65 -2.36
C LEU A 28 -4.23 10.61 -1.30
N TRP A 29 -5.20 9.76 -1.01
CA TRP A 29 -5.00 8.63 -0.10
C TRP A 29 -4.37 7.47 -0.86
N SER A 30 -3.35 6.85 -0.28
CA SER A 30 -2.60 5.78 -0.92
C SER A 30 -2.18 4.75 0.11
N LEU A 31 -1.72 3.61 -0.39
CA LEU A 31 -1.09 2.60 0.46
C LEU A 31 0.24 3.14 0.97
N PRO A 32 0.61 2.83 2.23
CA PRO A 32 1.91 3.24 2.77
C PRO A 32 3.07 2.70 1.93
N LEU A 33 4.09 3.53 1.77
CA LEU A 33 5.33 3.13 1.11
C LEU A 33 6.27 2.45 2.10
N VAL A 34 6.96 1.41 1.63
CA VAL A 34 8.11 0.86 2.33
C VAL A 34 9.33 1.34 1.56
N GLY A 35 10.04 2.32 2.13
CA GLY A 35 11.17 2.95 1.46
C GLY A 35 10.74 4.11 0.57
N ASP A 36 11.36 4.23 -0.59
CA ASP A 36 11.34 5.40 -1.44
C ASP A 36 10.76 5.07 -2.83
N MET A 37 10.14 6.04 -3.48
CA MET A 37 9.61 5.90 -4.84
C MET A 37 10.64 6.13 -5.94
N ASP A 38 11.86 6.51 -5.61
CA ASP A 38 12.87 6.89 -6.59
C ASP A 38 13.85 5.77 -6.96
N THR A 39 13.44 4.52 -6.75
CA THR A 39 14.25 3.36 -7.11
C THR A 39 14.23 3.12 -8.62
N ALA A 40 15.31 2.57 -9.16
CA ALA A 40 15.37 2.19 -10.57
C ALA A 40 14.38 1.05 -10.88
N LEU A 41 13.93 0.95 -12.14
CA LEU A 41 12.96 -0.07 -12.55
C LEU A 41 13.43 -1.50 -12.33
N ASP A 42 14.74 -1.71 -12.35
CA ASP A 42 15.35 -3.03 -12.13
C ASP A 42 15.67 -3.31 -10.66
N ALA A 43 15.31 -2.39 -9.77
CA ALA A 43 15.55 -2.60 -8.35
C ALA A 43 14.70 -3.77 -7.83
N HIS A 44 15.28 -4.53 -6.93
CA HIS A 44 14.57 -5.63 -6.29
C HIS A 44 13.53 -5.10 -5.29
N PRO A 45 12.43 -5.82 -5.06
CA PRO A 45 11.50 -5.45 -4.01
C PRO A 45 12.19 -5.42 -2.65
N VAL A 46 11.64 -4.63 -1.75
CA VAL A 46 12.14 -4.55 -0.37
C VAL A 46 12.09 -5.94 0.26
N ALA A 47 13.15 -6.32 0.94
CA ALA A 47 13.22 -7.61 1.62
C ALA A 47 12.11 -7.75 2.67
N THR A 48 11.62 -8.97 2.85
CA THR A 48 10.49 -9.23 3.75
C THR A 48 10.75 -8.80 5.18
N ASP A 49 11.97 -8.97 5.69
CA ASP A 49 12.33 -8.56 7.05
C ASP A 49 12.30 -7.03 7.21
N VAL A 50 12.74 -6.29 6.20
CA VAL A 50 12.67 -4.83 6.20
C VAL A 50 11.22 -4.38 6.16
N ALA A 51 10.40 -5.01 5.32
CA ALA A 51 8.97 -4.69 5.22
C ALA A 51 8.23 -5.02 6.52
N HIS A 52 8.57 -6.13 7.16
CA HIS A 52 7.98 -6.53 8.45
C HIS A 52 8.29 -5.48 9.52
N ALA A 53 9.55 -5.03 9.60
CA ALA A 53 9.94 -4.00 10.55
C ALA A 53 9.20 -2.69 10.30
N ALA A 54 9.03 -2.29 9.03
CA ALA A 54 8.27 -1.09 8.67
C ALA A 54 6.79 -1.23 9.05
N ALA A 55 6.21 -2.40 8.83
CA ALA A 55 4.80 -2.65 9.13
C ALA A 55 4.49 -2.58 10.62
N GLN A 56 5.48 -2.85 11.48
CA GLN A 56 5.30 -2.77 12.94
C GLN A 56 4.94 -1.37 13.41
N ALA A 57 5.24 -0.34 12.63
CA ALA A 57 4.80 1.03 12.94
C ALA A 57 3.27 1.17 12.92
N TYR A 58 2.56 0.27 12.25
CA TYR A 58 1.11 0.33 12.06
C TYR A 58 0.35 -0.58 13.02
N GLY A 59 1.05 -1.39 13.78
CA GLY A 59 0.45 -2.30 14.76
C GLY A 59 1.23 -3.61 14.89
N THR A 60 0.62 -4.56 15.60
CA THR A 60 1.20 -5.89 15.77
C THR A 60 0.97 -6.71 14.50
N VAL A 61 2.05 -7.07 13.82
CA VAL A 61 2.01 -7.83 12.56
C VAL A 61 1.90 -9.32 12.85
N SER A 62 0.87 -9.98 12.32
CA SER A 62 0.71 -11.44 12.45
C SER A 62 1.27 -12.19 11.25
N SER A 63 1.23 -11.59 10.06
CA SER A 63 1.81 -12.19 8.85
C SER A 63 2.14 -11.11 7.84
N ILE A 64 3.09 -11.41 6.95
CA ILE A 64 3.41 -10.55 5.82
C ILE A 64 3.81 -11.44 4.63
N GLU A 65 3.29 -11.10 3.44
CA GLU A 65 3.56 -11.87 2.23
C GLU A 65 3.48 -11.00 1.00
N SER A 66 4.08 -11.45 -0.10
CA SER A 66 3.94 -10.77 -1.39
C SER A 66 2.52 -10.94 -1.92
N ALA A 67 1.96 -9.85 -2.44
CA ALA A 67 0.62 -9.85 -3.02
C ALA A 67 0.63 -9.55 -4.52
N GLY A 68 1.82 -9.47 -5.13
CA GLY A 68 1.94 -9.30 -6.57
C GLY A 68 2.61 -8.00 -6.97
N VAL A 69 2.59 -7.73 -8.27
CA VAL A 69 3.22 -6.57 -8.87
C VAL A 69 2.24 -5.92 -9.83
N LEU A 70 2.11 -4.60 -9.76
CA LEU A 70 1.35 -3.81 -10.72
C LEU A 70 2.28 -2.81 -11.41
N MET A 71 2.00 -2.55 -12.69
CA MET A 71 2.73 -1.56 -13.47
C MET A 71 1.81 -0.40 -13.80
N HIS A 72 2.25 0.81 -13.50
CA HIS A 72 1.55 2.02 -13.87
C HIS A 72 2.44 2.92 -14.72
N THR A 73 1.92 3.38 -15.85
CA THR A 73 2.65 4.27 -16.76
C THR A 73 2.19 5.71 -16.56
N PHE A 74 3.13 6.55 -16.14
CA PHE A 74 2.95 7.99 -16.12
C PHE A 74 3.38 8.58 -17.47
N THR A 75 3.16 9.86 -17.69
CA THR A 75 3.56 10.53 -18.93
C THR A 75 5.07 10.42 -19.19
N HIS A 76 5.88 10.50 -18.13
CA HIS A 76 7.33 10.58 -18.25
C HIS A 76 8.08 9.34 -17.75
N PHE A 77 7.39 8.39 -17.10
CA PHE A 77 8.05 7.21 -16.57
C PHE A 77 7.04 6.11 -16.27
N ARG A 78 7.55 4.90 -16.03
CA ARG A 78 6.78 3.76 -15.54
C ARG A 78 7.09 3.52 -14.07
N LEU A 79 6.08 3.13 -13.32
CA LEU A 79 6.21 2.76 -11.92
C LEU A 79 5.84 1.29 -11.74
N GLN A 80 6.80 0.48 -11.32
CA GLN A 80 6.57 -0.91 -10.97
C GLN A 80 6.25 -0.96 -9.46
N MET A 81 5.04 -1.37 -9.14
CA MET A 81 4.55 -1.38 -7.77
C MET A 81 4.57 -2.81 -7.23
N HIS A 82 5.46 -3.07 -6.28
CA HIS A 82 5.51 -4.33 -5.55
C HIS A 82 4.55 -4.24 -4.37
N LEU A 83 3.57 -5.12 -4.33
CA LEU A 83 2.55 -5.10 -3.29
C LEU A 83 2.87 -6.15 -2.24
N LEU A 84 2.88 -5.73 -0.98
CA LEU A 84 3.01 -6.62 0.17
C LEU A 84 1.72 -6.52 1.00
N ARG A 85 1.25 -7.67 1.44
CA ARG A 85 0.11 -7.76 2.34
C ARG A 85 0.60 -8.06 3.75
N ALA A 86 0.19 -7.26 4.72
CA ALA A 86 0.47 -7.50 6.12
C ALA A 86 -0.84 -7.56 6.90
N ASP A 87 -1.02 -8.62 7.65
CA ASP A 87 -2.18 -8.73 8.55
C ASP A 87 -1.80 -8.13 9.91
N ILE A 88 -2.57 -7.15 10.34
CA ILE A 88 -2.35 -6.42 11.59
C ILE A 88 -3.35 -6.94 12.61
N ARG A 89 -2.82 -7.51 13.70
CA ARG A 89 -3.66 -8.07 14.76
C ARG A 89 -4.22 -6.98 15.65
N GLN A 90 -3.39 -6.01 16.02
CA GLN A 90 -3.77 -4.93 16.91
C GLN A 90 -3.22 -3.62 16.36
N PRO A 91 -4.09 -2.73 15.84
CA PRO A 91 -3.64 -1.47 15.24
C PRO A 91 -2.99 -0.54 16.25
N ALA A 92 -1.97 0.20 15.81
CA ALA A 92 -1.38 1.27 16.57
C ALA A 92 -2.20 2.56 16.41
N ALA A 93 -2.06 3.48 17.36
CA ALA A 93 -2.64 4.82 17.21
C ALA A 93 -1.81 5.61 16.19
N LEU A 94 -2.47 6.15 15.18
CA LEU A 94 -1.84 6.89 14.09
C LEU A 94 -2.47 8.29 14.00
N GLY A 95 -1.75 9.21 13.31
CA GLY A 95 -2.21 10.59 13.18
C GLY A 95 -3.30 10.78 12.13
N ASP A 96 -3.64 12.07 11.87
CA ASP A 96 -4.76 12.44 11.01
C ASP A 96 -4.54 12.14 9.53
N ASP A 97 -3.29 11.92 9.12
CA ASP A 97 -2.96 11.55 7.74
C ASP A 97 -3.08 10.04 7.50
N TRP A 98 -3.64 9.31 8.44
CA TRP A 98 -3.84 7.87 8.38
C TRP A 98 -5.29 7.52 8.60
N ARG A 99 -5.77 6.52 7.88
CA ARG A 99 -7.15 6.09 8.00
C ARG A 99 -7.28 4.60 7.70
N TRP A 100 -8.01 3.88 8.55
CA TRP A 100 -8.47 2.53 8.26
C TRP A 100 -9.77 2.63 7.47
N VAL A 101 -9.77 2.11 6.24
CA VAL A 101 -10.92 2.18 5.35
C VAL A 101 -11.43 0.78 5.09
N PRO A 102 -12.71 0.51 5.33
CA PRO A 102 -13.28 -0.80 5.02
C PRO A 102 -13.10 -1.15 3.54
N LEU A 103 -12.66 -2.37 3.24
CA LEU A 103 -12.49 -2.82 1.86
C LEU A 103 -13.78 -2.73 1.05
N ALA A 104 -14.93 -2.86 1.71
CA ALA A 104 -16.22 -2.71 1.05
C ALA A 104 -16.52 -1.26 0.64
N ARG A 105 -15.74 -0.29 1.11
CA ARG A 105 -15.98 1.14 0.90
C ARG A 105 -14.73 1.94 0.55
N PHE A 106 -13.72 1.30 -0.03
CA PHE A 106 -12.49 2.03 -0.34
C PHE A 106 -12.71 3.11 -1.41
N ASP A 107 -13.74 2.98 -2.23
CA ASP A 107 -14.08 3.96 -3.26
C ASP A 107 -14.67 5.26 -2.71
N THR A 108 -14.91 5.35 -1.41
CA THR A 108 -15.41 6.58 -0.78
C THR A 108 -14.33 7.63 -0.53
N VAL A 109 -13.06 7.29 -0.72
CA VAL A 109 -11.94 8.22 -0.56
C VAL A 109 -11.25 8.46 -1.91
N GLY A 110 -10.70 9.67 -2.08
CA GLY A 110 -9.93 9.99 -3.28
C GLY A 110 -8.59 9.29 -3.28
N MET A 111 -8.32 8.49 -4.31
CA MET A 111 -7.07 7.74 -4.41
C MET A 111 -6.63 7.63 -5.88
N PRO A 112 -5.31 7.42 -6.11
CA PRO A 112 -4.82 7.19 -7.47
C PRO A 112 -5.41 5.91 -8.08
N ALA A 113 -5.58 5.90 -9.39
CA ALA A 113 -6.12 4.73 -10.10
C ALA A 113 -5.34 3.43 -9.83
N PRO A 114 -3.99 3.42 -9.80
CA PRO A 114 -3.27 2.18 -9.50
C PRO A 114 -3.52 1.65 -8.08
N VAL A 115 -3.70 2.55 -7.11
CA VAL A 115 -4.03 2.17 -5.72
C VAL A 115 -5.43 1.57 -5.69
N LYS A 116 -6.38 2.18 -6.38
CA LYS A 116 -7.73 1.64 -6.49
C LYS A 116 -7.73 0.24 -7.11
N LEU A 117 -6.95 0.05 -8.18
CA LEU A 117 -6.82 -1.25 -8.81
C LEU A 117 -6.24 -2.31 -7.86
N ALA A 118 -5.21 -1.94 -7.09
CA ALA A 118 -4.62 -2.84 -6.10
C ALA A 118 -5.65 -3.27 -5.05
N LEU A 119 -6.48 -2.34 -4.58
CA LEU A 119 -7.52 -2.64 -3.59
C LEU A 119 -8.65 -3.46 -4.18
N GLU A 120 -8.99 -3.24 -5.45
CA GLU A 120 -9.98 -4.07 -6.15
C GLU A 120 -9.50 -5.53 -6.24
N MET A 121 -8.22 -5.74 -6.55
CA MET A 121 -7.63 -7.08 -6.58
C MET A 121 -7.68 -7.74 -5.20
N LEU A 122 -7.39 -6.98 -4.15
CA LEU A 122 -7.41 -7.48 -2.78
C LEU A 122 -8.83 -7.83 -2.32
N ALA A 123 -9.83 -7.05 -2.74
CA ALA A 123 -11.21 -7.22 -2.32
C ALA A 123 -11.93 -8.33 -3.10
N GLN A 124 -11.36 -8.81 -4.22
CA GLN A 124 -11.99 -9.89 -4.99
C GLN A 124 -11.99 -11.19 -4.20
N PRO A 125 -13.14 -11.89 -4.18
CA PRO A 125 -13.16 -13.20 -3.56
C PRO A 125 -12.28 -14.17 -4.34
N SER A 126 -11.64 -15.09 -3.62
CA SER A 126 -10.84 -16.13 -4.24
C SER A 126 -11.76 -17.07 -5.03
N LEU A 127 -11.43 -17.29 -6.30
CA LEU A 127 -12.18 -18.20 -7.18
C LEU A 127 -11.59 -19.60 -7.12
N VAL A 128 -11.50 -20.13 -5.95
CA VAL A 128 -10.99 -21.51 -5.76
C VAL A 128 -12.14 -22.46 -5.55
#